data_27b56195e4daf9bfe0502aad331b6ffc
#
_entry.id   27b56195e4daf9bfe0502aad331b6ffc
#
_cell.length_a   1.000
_cell.length_b   1.000
_cell.length_c   1.000
_cell.angle_alpha   90.00
_cell.angle_beta   90.00
_cell.angle_gamma   90.00
#
_symmetry.space_group_name_H-M   'P 1'
#
loop_
_entity.id
_entity.type
_entity.pdbx_description
1 polymer ?
#
loop_
_entity_poly.entity_id
_entity_poly.type
_entity_poly.pdbx_seq_one_letter_code
_entity_poly.pdbx_strand_id
1 'polypeptide(L)'
;MFAQIIEARTHLPVERRFYLAGTFICQQAILAGRIDIYPEYTGTALTAVLKQAPSGDRLEVYRRVKQEYEERFGLAVGPSLGFDDTFAMVIRGDDSRRLHLKTISQAAAFTPQWRAGFGYEFMERPDGYKGLAASYGLRFAEAPRIMDLGLLTRALEDHQVDIIAGNNTDGLIPALDFFVLEDDHHYFPPYEAVAIMRGEMLKNHPEVGAALAELADAISDDDMRRMNYAVDGQHRDATVVVKEFLASAGWFKGTPKK
;
A
#
# COMPACT_ATOMS: atom_id res chain seq x y z
N MET A 1 7.13 -11.90 0.38
CA MET A 1 7.58 -12.05 -1.02
C MET A 1 9.08 -11.77 -1.16
N PHE A 2 9.58 -10.57 -0.87
CA PHE A 2 11.01 -10.22 -0.98
C PHE A 2 11.93 -11.29 -0.37
N ALA A 3 11.68 -11.68 0.88
CA ALA A 3 12.49 -12.68 1.55
C ALA A 3 12.60 -14.01 0.77
N GLN A 4 11.48 -14.52 0.24
CA GLN A 4 11.47 -15.80 -0.48
C GLN A 4 12.22 -15.73 -1.83
N ILE A 5 12.13 -14.58 -2.55
CA ILE A 5 12.89 -14.39 -3.78
C ILE A 5 14.38 -14.26 -3.47
N ILE A 6 14.77 -13.47 -2.47
CA ILE A 6 16.17 -13.32 -2.06
C ILE A 6 16.75 -14.68 -1.67
N GLU A 7 16.08 -15.41 -0.77
CA GLU A 7 16.54 -16.75 -0.33
C GLU A 7 16.67 -17.73 -1.49
N ALA A 8 15.72 -17.71 -2.43
CA ALA A 8 15.73 -18.62 -3.59
C ALA A 8 16.85 -18.31 -4.60
N ARG A 9 17.22 -17.04 -4.77
CA ARG A 9 18.20 -16.60 -5.78
C ARG A 9 19.61 -16.48 -5.25
N THR A 10 19.74 -16.11 -3.98
CA THR A 10 21.06 -15.76 -3.40
C THR A 10 21.54 -16.76 -2.36
N HIS A 11 20.65 -17.61 -1.82
CA HIS A 11 20.88 -18.49 -0.69
C HIS A 11 21.23 -17.74 0.62
N LEU A 12 21.08 -16.44 0.67
CA LEU A 12 21.25 -15.65 1.88
C LEU A 12 20.06 -15.87 2.82
N PRO A 13 20.27 -16.06 4.13
CA PRO A 13 19.17 -16.11 5.09
C PRO A 13 18.56 -14.72 5.25
N VAL A 14 17.22 -14.64 5.29
CA VAL A 14 16.50 -13.38 5.47
C VAL A 14 15.69 -13.40 6.76
N GLU A 15 16.05 -12.51 7.69
CA GLU A 15 15.24 -12.26 8.89
C GLU A 15 13.99 -11.44 8.51
N ARG A 16 12.81 -11.92 8.89
CA ARG A 16 11.54 -11.27 8.63
C ARG A 16 11.07 -10.51 9.86
N ARG A 17 10.85 -9.21 9.73
CA ARG A 17 10.31 -8.34 10.78
C ARG A 17 8.98 -7.78 10.34
N PHE A 18 7.91 -8.44 10.74
CA PHE A 18 6.54 -8.03 10.44
C PHE A 18 6.00 -7.06 11.50
N TYR A 19 4.87 -6.43 11.19
CA TYR A 19 4.10 -5.56 12.10
C TYR A 19 4.87 -4.32 12.59
N LEU A 20 5.63 -3.68 11.67
CA LEU A 20 6.31 -2.41 11.96
C LEU A 20 5.40 -1.18 11.82
N ALA A 21 4.09 -1.38 11.89
CA ALA A 21 3.03 -0.38 11.86
C ALA A 21 2.86 0.36 10.52
N GLY A 22 3.88 1.02 9.95
CA GLY A 22 3.73 1.76 8.69
C GLY A 22 5.01 2.46 8.24
N THR A 23 4.86 3.33 7.24
CA THR A 23 5.95 4.02 6.55
C THR A 23 6.92 4.72 7.50
N PHE A 24 6.42 5.50 8.47
CA PHE A 24 7.30 6.29 9.34
C PHE A 24 8.23 5.41 10.17
N ILE A 25 7.73 4.28 10.69
CA ILE A 25 8.54 3.35 11.48
C ILE A 25 9.52 2.59 10.59
N CYS A 26 9.08 2.14 9.41
CA CYS A 26 9.95 1.47 8.44
C CYS A 26 11.09 2.38 7.96
N GLN A 27 10.79 3.64 7.64
CA GLN A 27 11.78 4.64 7.23
C GLN A 27 12.81 4.89 8.34
N GLN A 28 12.38 5.05 9.59
CA GLN A 28 13.30 5.21 10.71
C GLN A 28 14.16 3.94 10.95
N ALA A 29 13.56 2.77 10.81
CA ALA A 29 14.26 1.51 11.01
C ALA A 29 15.36 1.27 9.95
N ILE A 30 15.09 1.59 8.67
CA ILE A 30 16.09 1.42 7.61
C ILE A 30 17.23 2.44 7.75
N LEU A 31 16.93 3.69 8.10
CA LEU A 31 17.93 4.72 8.35
C LEU A 31 18.82 4.38 9.56
N ALA A 32 18.26 3.75 10.57
CA ALA A 32 19.00 3.27 11.74
C ALA A 32 19.74 1.93 11.50
N GLY A 33 19.68 1.35 10.29
CA GLY A 33 20.29 0.06 9.96
C GLY A 33 19.68 -1.13 10.70
N ARG A 34 18.44 -1.00 11.20
CA ARG A 34 17.73 -2.07 11.90
C ARG A 34 17.00 -3.03 10.94
N ILE A 35 16.73 -2.57 9.74
CA ILE A 35 16.26 -3.36 8.59
C ILE A 35 17.05 -2.95 7.36
N ASP A 36 17.14 -3.81 6.37
CA ASP A 36 17.85 -3.57 5.12
C ASP A 36 16.93 -3.31 3.94
N ILE A 37 15.69 -3.78 4.02
CA ILE A 37 14.71 -3.71 2.93
C ILE A 37 13.30 -3.58 3.52
N TYR A 38 12.45 -2.75 2.89
CA TYR A 38 11.01 -2.76 3.15
C TYR A 38 10.23 -2.38 1.87
N PRO A 39 8.97 -2.82 1.73
CA PRO A 39 8.09 -2.35 0.66
C PRO A 39 7.60 -0.94 0.98
N GLU A 40 7.61 -0.07 -0.02
CA GLU A 40 7.10 1.30 0.08
C GLU A 40 6.30 1.63 -1.16
N TYR A 41 5.53 2.69 -1.10
CA TYR A 41 4.72 3.18 -2.21
C TYR A 41 5.22 4.56 -2.65
N THR A 42 5.33 4.77 -3.97
CA THR A 42 5.96 5.98 -4.52
C THR A 42 5.28 7.27 -4.07
N GLY A 43 3.94 7.32 -4.06
CA GLY A 43 3.18 8.47 -3.57
C GLY A 43 3.39 8.72 -2.08
N THR A 44 3.46 7.66 -1.27
CA THR A 44 3.76 7.74 0.16
C THR A 44 5.17 8.27 0.41
N ALA A 45 6.15 7.72 -0.31
CA ALA A 45 7.54 8.19 -0.25
C ALA A 45 7.64 9.69 -0.59
N LEU A 46 6.95 10.13 -1.66
CA LEU A 46 6.93 11.53 -2.08
C LEU A 46 6.30 12.45 -1.03
N THR A 47 5.10 12.13 -0.59
CA THR A 47 4.28 13.04 0.22
C THR A 47 4.59 12.95 1.71
N ALA A 48 4.70 11.73 2.26
CA ALA A 48 4.88 11.51 3.69
C ALA A 48 6.36 11.61 4.12
N VAL A 49 7.30 11.07 3.33
CA VAL A 49 8.72 11.05 3.70
C VAL A 49 9.45 12.28 3.16
N LEU A 50 9.36 12.53 1.85
CA LEU A 50 10.06 13.67 1.21
C LEU A 50 9.38 15.01 1.45
N LYS A 51 8.11 15.03 1.92
CA LYS A 51 7.31 16.22 2.18
C LYS A 51 7.11 17.10 0.96
N GLN A 52 6.95 16.49 -0.21
CA GLN A 52 6.71 17.19 -1.47
C GLN A 52 5.24 17.17 -1.85
N ALA A 53 4.86 18.09 -2.73
CA ALA A 53 3.51 18.14 -3.26
C ALA A 53 3.20 16.87 -4.10
N PRO A 54 1.98 16.33 -4.01
CA PRO A 54 1.58 15.20 -4.85
C PRO A 54 1.63 15.57 -6.34
N SER A 55 1.90 14.60 -7.19
CA SER A 55 1.82 14.69 -8.65
C SER A 55 1.09 13.46 -9.17
N GLY A 56 0.25 13.61 -10.18
CA GLY A 56 -0.44 12.50 -10.85
C GLY A 56 0.42 11.78 -11.91
N ASP A 57 1.60 12.28 -12.24
CA ASP A 57 2.50 11.65 -13.20
C ASP A 57 3.33 10.55 -12.54
N ARG A 58 2.99 9.28 -12.79
CA ARG A 58 3.65 8.09 -12.25
C ARG A 58 5.16 8.10 -12.47
N LEU A 59 5.59 8.44 -13.70
CA LEU A 59 6.99 8.40 -14.07
C LEU A 59 7.79 9.52 -13.39
N GLU A 60 7.20 10.70 -13.29
CA GLU A 60 7.78 11.82 -12.55
C GLU A 60 7.92 11.46 -11.07
N VAL A 61 6.86 10.97 -10.43
CA VAL A 61 6.86 10.57 -9.01
C VAL A 61 7.94 9.52 -8.75
N TYR A 62 7.99 8.45 -9.55
CA TYR A 62 9.00 7.40 -9.40
C TYR A 62 10.44 7.95 -9.53
N ARG A 63 10.71 8.75 -10.57
CA ARG A 63 12.06 9.31 -10.81
C ARG A 63 12.50 10.22 -9.66
N ARG A 64 11.59 11.07 -9.18
CA ARG A 64 11.85 12.00 -8.09
C ARG A 64 12.13 11.26 -6.79
N VAL A 65 11.29 10.28 -6.44
CA VAL A 65 11.49 9.44 -5.25
C VAL A 65 12.83 8.72 -5.34
N LYS A 66 13.14 8.09 -6.47
CA LYS A 66 14.40 7.36 -6.67
C LYS A 66 15.62 8.25 -6.47
N GLN A 67 15.65 9.42 -7.09
CA GLN A 67 16.74 10.37 -6.98
C GLN A 67 16.91 10.86 -5.54
N GLU A 68 15.84 11.34 -4.91
CA GLU A 68 15.93 11.94 -3.59
C GLU A 68 16.20 10.94 -2.47
N TYR A 69 15.73 9.70 -2.59
CA TYR A 69 16.07 8.65 -1.64
C TYR A 69 17.56 8.31 -1.69
N GLU A 70 18.14 8.28 -2.89
CA GLU A 70 19.58 8.08 -3.05
C GLU A 70 20.39 9.26 -2.50
N GLU A 71 20.05 10.49 -2.91
CA GLU A 71 20.80 11.70 -2.55
C GLU A 71 20.70 12.04 -1.06
N ARG A 72 19.49 11.95 -0.47
CA ARG A 72 19.26 12.38 0.92
C ARG A 72 19.49 11.30 1.95
N PHE A 73 19.27 10.04 1.60
CA PHE A 73 19.27 8.95 2.56
C PHE A 73 20.28 7.84 2.24
N GLY A 74 20.87 7.81 1.04
CA GLY A 74 21.73 6.71 0.60
C GLY A 74 20.95 5.40 0.42
N LEU A 75 19.64 5.50 0.14
CA LEU A 75 18.74 4.38 -0.08
C LEU A 75 18.47 4.20 -1.57
N ALA A 76 18.50 2.96 -2.03
CA ALA A 76 18.11 2.62 -3.39
C ALA A 76 16.61 2.31 -3.47
N VAL A 77 15.98 2.74 -4.57
CA VAL A 77 14.59 2.43 -4.90
C VAL A 77 14.57 1.44 -6.06
N GLY A 78 13.99 0.27 -5.82
CA GLY A 78 13.81 -0.77 -6.83
C GLY A 78 12.83 -0.37 -7.93
N PRO A 79 12.67 -1.18 -8.98
CA PRO A 79 11.64 -0.97 -9.99
C PRO A 79 10.24 -1.12 -9.37
N SER A 80 9.22 -0.59 -10.08
CA SER A 80 7.81 -0.86 -9.76
C SER A 80 7.55 -2.37 -9.77
N LEU A 81 6.82 -2.85 -8.78
CA LEU A 81 6.42 -4.26 -8.69
C LEU A 81 5.24 -4.59 -9.62
N GLY A 82 4.55 -3.57 -10.15
CA GLY A 82 3.46 -3.70 -11.11
C GLY A 82 2.06 -3.45 -10.54
N PHE A 83 1.91 -3.21 -9.24
CA PHE A 83 0.64 -2.84 -8.64
C PHE A 83 0.70 -1.45 -7.98
N ASP A 84 -0.48 -0.83 -7.92
CA ASP A 84 -0.71 0.45 -7.29
C ASP A 84 -1.63 0.24 -6.08
N ASP A 85 -1.20 0.68 -4.91
CA ASP A 85 -1.95 0.50 -3.66
C ASP A 85 -2.46 1.85 -3.13
N THR A 86 -3.28 2.51 -3.94
CA THR A 86 -3.84 3.82 -3.60
C THR A 86 -4.79 3.74 -2.40
N PHE A 87 -4.89 4.83 -1.66
CA PHE A 87 -5.99 4.98 -0.71
C PHE A 87 -7.34 4.86 -1.42
N ALA A 88 -8.26 4.17 -0.77
CA ALA A 88 -9.61 3.94 -1.24
C ALA A 88 -10.62 4.43 -0.20
N MET A 89 -11.53 5.31 -0.60
CA MET A 89 -12.66 5.67 0.23
C MET A 89 -13.75 4.61 0.05
N VAL A 90 -14.04 3.86 1.11
CA VAL A 90 -14.84 2.65 1.06
C VAL A 90 -16.12 2.82 1.89
N ILE A 91 -17.25 2.45 1.29
CA ILE A 91 -18.57 2.40 1.90
C ILE A 91 -19.19 1.00 1.73
N ARG A 92 -20.27 0.71 2.41
CA ARG A 92 -21.03 -0.53 2.16
C ARG A 92 -21.66 -0.51 0.77
N GLY A 93 -21.67 -1.65 0.09
CA GLY A 93 -22.28 -1.79 -1.25
C GLY A 93 -23.78 -1.48 -1.24
N ASP A 94 -24.49 -1.87 -0.18
CA ASP A 94 -25.89 -1.52 0.00
C ASP A 94 -26.13 -0.01 0.06
N ASP A 95 -25.27 0.74 0.75
CA ASP A 95 -25.34 2.20 0.80
C ASP A 95 -25.05 2.83 -0.57
N SER A 96 -24.04 2.31 -1.30
CA SER A 96 -23.75 2.74 -2.67
C SER A 96 -24.97 2.56 -3.58
N ARG A 97 -25.59 1.38 -3.56
CA ARG A 97 -26.79 1.06 -4.37
C ARG A 97 -27.98 1.89 -3.98
N ARG A 98 -28.28 1.98 -2.68
CA ARG A 98 -29.45 2.70 -2.14
C ARG A 98 -29.38 4.21 -2.40
N LEU A 99 -28.20 4.79 -2.30
CA LEU A 99 -27.98 6.24 -2.46
C LEU A 99 -27.48 6.61 -3.87
N HIS A 100 -27.29 5.62 -4.75
CA HIS A 100 -26.75 5.78 -6.11
C HIS A 100 -25.38 6.46 -6.15
N LEU A 101 -24.50 6.10 -5.21
CA LEU A 101 -23.17 6.69 -5.06
C LEU A 101 -22.13 5.90 -5.85
N LYS A 102 -21.30 6.63 -6.60
CA LYS A 102 -20.15 6.07 -7.34
C LYS A 102 -18.86 6.80 -7.03
N THR A 103 -18.92 8.10 -6.73
CA THR A 103 -17.73 8.95 -6.59
C THR A 103 -17.66 9.59 -5.19
N ILE A 104 -16.49 10.05 -4.81
CA ILE A 104 -16.29 10.77 -3.54
C ILE A 104 -17.09 12.07 -3.55
N SER A 105 -17.13 12.79 -4.70
CA SER A 105 -17.94 14.02 -4.83
C SER A 105 -19.41 13.77 -4.55
N GLN A 106 -19.98 12.67 -5.06
CA GLN A 106 -21.37 12.33 -4.78
C GLN A 106 -21.61 12.01 -3.30
N ALA A 107 -20.68 11.30 -2.67
CA ALA A 107 -20.77 10.95 -1.25
C ALA A 107 -20.66 12.19 -0.33
N ALA A 108 -19.98 13.25 -0.76
CA ALA A 108 -19.78 14.47 0.03
C ALA A 108 -21.09 15.09 0.55
N ALA A 109 -22.19 14.98 -0.21
CA ALA A 109 -23.50 15.47 0.20
C ALA A 109 -24.09 14.71 1.41
N PHE A 110 -23.68 13.48 1.64
CA PHE A 110 -24.17 12.59 2.70
C PHE A 110 -23.26 12.57 3.93
N THR A 111 -21.97 12.91 3.75
CA THR A 111 -20.98 12.86 4.85
C THR A 111 -21.33 13.67 6.09
N PRO A 112 -22.12 14.78 6.05
CA PRO A 112 -22.57 15.45 7.29
C PRO A 112 -23.40 14.58 8.24
N GLN A 113 -23.93 13.46 7.77
CA GLN A 113 -24.70 12.51 8.56
C GLN A 113 -23.90 11.22 8.85
N TRP A 114 -22.71 11.06 8.28
CA TRP A 114 -21.90 9.86 8.36
C TRP A 114 -20.82 9.96 9.44
N ARG A 115 -20.50 8.81 10.00
CA ARG A 115 -19.36 8.59 10.89
C ARG A 115 -18.22 8.01 10.07
N ALA A 116 -17.06 8.61 10.18
CA ALA A 116 -15.86 8.13 9.47
C ALA A 116 -14.95 7.32 10.41
N GLY A 117 -14.29 6.30 9.85
CA GLY A 117 -13.23 5.54 10.50
C GLY A 117 -11.95 5.60 9.67
N PHE A 118 -10.82 6.01 10.28
CA PHE A 118 -9.54 6.17 9.57
C PHE A 118 -8.38 5.61 10.38
N GLY A 119 -7.34 5.15 9.66
CA GLY A 119 -6.07 4.77 10.26
C GLY A 119 -5.26 5.97 10.73
N TYR A 120 -4.31 5.75 11.64
CA TYR A 120 -3.46 6.81 12.21
C TYR A 120 -2.70 7.60 11.14
N GLU A 121 -2.04 6.90 10.19
CA GLU A 121 -1.26 7.58 9.14
C GLU A 121 -2.14 8.40 8.21
N PHE A 122 -3.33 7.92 7.85
CA PHE A 122 -4.27 8.67 7.01
C PHE A 122 -4.70 10.00 7.65
N MET A 123 -4.78 10.05 8.98
CA MET A 123 -5.08 11.29 9.71
C MET A 123 -3.92 12.29 9.71
N GLU A 124 -2.67 11.80 9.69
CA GLU A 124 -1.47 12.62 9.86
C GLU A 124 -0.79 13.02 8.53
N ARG A 125 -0.99 12.23 7.47
CA ARG A 125 -0.29 12.44 6.20
C ARG A 125 -0.82 13.66 5.45
N PRO A 126 0.06 14.37 4.68
CA PRO A 126 -0.34 15.49 3.83
C PRO A 126 -1.37 15.10 2.76
N ASP A 127 -1.24 13.89 2.19
CA ASP A 127 -2.13 13.27 1.20
C ASP A 127 -3.28 12.48 1.84
N GLY A 128 -3.48 12.62 3.16
CA GLY A 128 -4.52 11.94 3.91
C GLY A 128 -5.79 12.79 4.10
N TYR A 129 -6.44 12.58 5.26
CA TYR A 129 -7.78 13.10 5.55
C TYR A 129 -7.92 14.62 5.37
N LYS A 130 -7.00 15.42 5.90
CA LYS A 130 -7.13 16.89 5.88
C LYS A 130 -7.18 17.44 4.45
N GLY A 131 -6.29 16.96 3.60
CA GLY A 131 -6.23 17.37 2.20
C GLY A 131 -7.44 16.85 1.41
N LEU A 132 -7.79 15.57 1.60
CA LEU A 132 -8.97 14.97 0.98
C LEU A 132 -10.25 15.73 1.35
N ALA A 133 -10.45 16.00 2.64
CA ALA A 133 -11.62 16.74 3.12
C ALA A 133 -11.69 18.15 2.54
N ALA A 134 -10.56 18.83 2.37
CA ALA A 134 -10.51 20.15 1.73
C ALA A 134 -10.84 20.07 0.22
N SER A 135 -10.30 19.06 -0.49
CA SER A 135 -10.53 18.85 -1.94
C SER A 135 -11.98 18.54 -2.28
N TYR A 136 -12.64 17.73 -1.46
CA TYR A 136 -14.01 17.26 -1.70
C TYR A 136 -15.08 17.94 -0.85
N GLY A 137 -14.70 18.85 0.06
CA GLY A 137 -15.63 19.49 0.97
C GLY A 137 -16.24 18.53 2.01
N LEU A 138 -15.55 17.45 2.35
CA LEU A 138 -16.06 16.45 3.29
C LEU A 138 -16.21 17.02 4.69
N ARG A 139 -17.36 16.75 5.30
CA ARG A 139 -17.67 17.08 6.70
C ARG A 139 -18.38 15.87 7.29
N PHE A 140 -17.94 15.39 8.44
CA PHE A 140 -18.56 14.24 9.08
C PHE A 140 -19.42 14.65 10.27
N ALA A 141 -20.35 13.79 10.67
CA ALA A 141 -21.27 14.03 11.80
C ALA A 141 -20.53 14.26 13.12
N GLU A 142 -19.39 13.62 13.28
CA GLU A 142 -18.47 13.72 14.41
C GLU A 142 -17.02 13.67 13.94
N ALA A 143 -16.06 13.93 14.81
CA ALA A 143 -14.65 13.73 14.49
C ALA A 143 -14.41 12.27 14.06
N PRO A 144 -13.61 12.03 12.99
CA PRO A 144 -13.33 10.66 12.54
C PRO A 144 -12.76 9.80 13.68
N ARG A 145 -13.22 8.57 13.76
CA ARG A 145 -12.71 7.58 14.71
C ARG A 145 -11.38 7.04 14.21
N ILE A 146 -10.36 7.14 15.05
CA ILE A 146 -9.02 6.66 14.71
C ILE A 146 -8.87 5.24 15.27
N MET A 147 -8.49 4.29 14.41
CA MET A 147 -8.30 2.90 14.81
C MET A 147 -7.23 2.22 13.98
N ASP A 148 -6.83 1.03 14.42
CA ASP A 148 -5.94 0.16 13.66
C ASP A 148 -6.57 -0.27 12.33
N LEU A 149 -5.76 -0.41 11.26
CA LEU A 149 -6.24 -0.74 9.92
C LEU A 149 -7.06 -2.03 9.89
N GLY A 150 -6.64 -3.05 10.65
CA GLY A 150 -7.36 -4.32 10.73
C GLY A 150 -8.76 -4.25 11.36
N LEU A 151 -9.10 -3.12 12.01
CA LEU A 151 -10.41 -2.91 12.62
C LEU A 151 -11.36 -2.11 11.72
N LEU A 152 -10.86 -1.42 10.70
CA LEU A 152 -11.65 -0.52 9.85
C LEU A 152 -12.76 -1.26 9.10
N THR A 153 -12.43 -2.34 8.43
CA THR A 153 -13.38 -3.16 7.66
C THR A 153 -14.48 -3.71 8.55
N ARG A 154 -14.12 -4.20 9.73
CA ARG A 154 -15.10 -4.69 10.71
C ARG A 154 -15.99 -3.56 11.25
N ALA A 155 -15.44 -2.40 11.54
CA ALA A 155 -16.22 -1.25 11.99
C ALA A 155 -17.23 -0.79 10.93
N LEU A 156 -16.88 -0.89 9.63
CA LEU A 156 -17.80 -0.61 8.52
C LEU A 156 -18.89 -1.69 8.40
N GLU A 157 -18.51 -2.96 8.49
CA GLU A 157 -19.45 -4.10 8.47
C GLU A 157 -20.45 -4.05 9.61
N ASP A 158 -19.97 -3.79 10.84
CA ASP A 158 -20.79 -3.69 12.06
C ASP A 158 -21.57 -2.36 12.17
N HIS A 159 -21.62 -1.54 11.12
CA HIS A 159 -22.30 -0.23 11.11
C HIS A 159 -21.83 0.74 12.21
N GLN A 160 -20.62 0.58 12.72
CA GLN A 160 -20.04 1.50 13.70
C GLN A 160 -19.55 2.80 13.03
N VAL A 161 -19.17 2.70 11.76
CA VAL A 161 -18.84 3.81 10.86
C VAL A 161 -19.57 3.63 9.52
N ASP A 162 -19.63 4.68 8.72
CA ASP A 162 -20.38 4.70 7.46
C ASP A 162 -19.44 4.80 6.24
N ILE A 163 -18.20 5.24 6.47
CA ILE A 163 -17.13 5.34 5.50
C ILE A 163 -15.77 5.09 6.17
N ILE A 164 -14.88 4.42 5.47
CA ILE A 164 -13.49 4.20 5.90
C ILE A 164 -12.51 4.63 4.81
N ALA A 165 -11.26 4.87 5.19
CA ALA A 165 -10.13 4.90 4.25
C ALA A 165 -9.42 3.54 4.33
N GLY A 166 -9.51 2.76 3.28
CA GLY A 166 -8.80 1.51 3.07
C GLY A 166 -7.81 1.66 1.91
N ASN A 167 -7.41 0.54 1.34
CA ASN A 167 -6.55 0.47 0.17
C ASN A 167 -7.25 -0.30 -0.96
N ASN A 168 -6.99 0.06 -2.21
CA ASN A 168 -7.66 -0.58 -3.36
C ASN A 168 -7.26 -2.06 -3.57
N THR A 169 -6.15 -2.51 -2.98
CA THR A 169 -5.75 -3.92 -2.99
C THR A 169 -6.30 -4.73 -1.81
N ASP A 170 -7.12 -4.13 -0.94
CA ASP A 170 -7.77 -4.84 0.17
C ASP A 170 -8.73 -5.91 -0.35
N GLY A 171 -8.40 -7.17 -0.07
CA GLY A 171 -9.18 -8.33 -0.52
C GLY A 171 -10.54 -8.48 0.17
N LEU A 172 -10.75 -7.84 1.31
CA LEU A 172 -12.02 -7.87 2.04
C LEU A 172 -13.09 -6.98 1.37
N ILE A 173 -12.69 -5.98 0.59
CA ILE A 173 -13.63 -5.07 -0.09
C ILE A 173 -14.67 -5.85 -0.90
N PRO A 174 -14.29 -6.68 -1.90
CA PRO A 174 -15.27 -7.44 -2.66
C PRO A 174 -15.91 -8.58 -1.86
N ALA A 175 -15.21 -9.15 -0.88
CA ALA A 175 -15.69 -10.28 -0.09
C ALA A 175 -16.83 -9.90 0.87
N LEU A 176 -16.84 -8.64 1.35
CA LEU A 176 -17.84 -8.10 2.26
C LEU A 176 -18.87 -7.21 1.55
N ASP A 177 -18.94 -7.27 0.22
CA ASP A 177 -19.84 -6.40 -0.58
C ASP A 177 -19.63 -4.91 -0.25
N PHE A 178 -18.37 -4.49 -0.12
CA PHE A 178 -18.02 -3.09 0.03
C PHE A 178 -17.83 -2.44 -1.34
N PHE A 179 -17.95 -1.12 -1.39
CA PHE A 179 -17.83 -0.33 -2.61
C PHE A 179 -16.75 0.75 -2.44
N VAL A 180 -15.80 0.77 -3.37
CA VAL A 180 -14.80 1.82 -3.46
C VAL A 180 -15.37 2.99 -4.24
N LEU A 181 -15.41 4.16 -3.62
CA LEU A 181 -15.80 5.40 -4.29
C LEU A 181 -14.66 5.86 -5.21
N GLU A 182 -14.99 6.22 -6.44
CA GLU A 182 -14.06 6.78 -7.41
C GLU A 182 -13.53 8.14 -6.93
N ASP A 183 -12.23 8.33 -6.99
CA ASP A 183 -11.55 9.61 -6.76
C ASP A 183 -11.65 10.51 -8.01
N ASP A 184 -12.82 11.10 -8.22
CA ASP A 184 -13.17 11.87 -9.43
C ASP A 184 -12.46 13.24 -9.52
N HIS A 185 -11.78 13.68 -8.45
CA HIS A 185 -10.88 14.84 -8.49
C HIS A 185 -9.41 14.45 -8.71
N HIS A 186 -9.10 13.14 -8.77
CA HIS A 186 -7.71 12.65 -8.85
C HIS A 186 -6.82 13.22 -7.76
N TYR A 187 -7.35 13.24 -6.53
CA TYR A 187 -6.67 13.80 -5.37
C TYR A 187 -5.45 12.96 -4.96
N PHE A 188 -5.59 11.64 -5.01
CA PHE A 188 -4.52 10.74 -4.62
C PHE A 188 -3.44 10.63 -5.70
N PRO A 189 -2.15 10.76 -5.34
CA PRO A 189 -1.07 10.47 -6.28
C PRO A 189 -0.99 8.96 -6.58
N PRO A 190 -0.22 8.54 -7.59
CA PRO A 190 0.06 7.13 -7.81
C PRO A 190 0.88 6.54 -6.64
N TYR A 191 0.51 5.35 -6.18
CA TYR A 191 1.17 4.62 -5.09
C TYR A 191 1.74 3.30 -5.62
N GLU A 192 2.61 3.36 -6.63
CA GLU A 192 3.28 2.17 -7.15
C GLU A 192 4.17 1.54 -6.08
N ALA A 193 3.99 0.25 -5.88
CA ALA A 193 4.78 -0.51 -4.91
C ALA A 193 6.22 -0.70 -5.39
N VAL A 194 7.18 -0.41 -4.52
CA VAL A 194 8.62 -0.54 -4.77
C VAL A 194 9.34 -1.15 -3.57
N ALA A 195 10.54 -1.69 -3.79
CA ALA A 195 11.44 -2.06 -2.70
C ALA A 195 12.36 -0.89 -2.36
N ILE A 196 12.37 -0.46 -1.10
CA ILE A 196 13.40 0.44 -0.58
C ILE A 196 14.51 -0.41 0.03
N MET A 197 15.75 -0.13 -0.37
CA MET A 197 16.91 -0.94 -0.01
C MET A 197 18.05 -0.06 0.53
N ARG A 198 18.72 -0.51 1.57
CA ARG A 198 19.89 0.20 2.12
C ARG A 198 21.08 0.08 1.17
N GLY A 199 21.63 1.23 0.75
CA GLY A 199 22.72 1.26 -0.24
C GLY A 199 23.99 0.52 0.24
N GLU A 200 24.30 0.54 1.53
CA GLU A 200 25.42 -0.22 2.09
C GLU A 200 25.22 -1.74 1.99
N MET A 201 23.99 -2.21 2.23
CA MET A 201 23.66 -3.63 2.03
C MET A 201 23.84 -4.04 0.57
N LEU A 202 23.39 -3.23 -0.39
CA LEU A 202 23.55 -3.51 -1.82
C LEU A 202 25.01 -3.49 -2.29
N LYS A 203 25.89 -2.70 -1.66
CA LYS A 203 27.33 -2.75 -1.96
C LYS A 203 27.96 -4.08 -1.55
N ASN A 204 27.51 -4.64 -0.43
CA ASN A 204 28.00 -5.92 0.10
C ASN A 204 27.31 -7.12 -0.57
N HIS A 205 26.06 -6.96 -1.00
CA HIS A 205 25.20 -8.01 -1.55
C HIS A 205 24.45 -7.50 -2.80
N PRO A 206 25.16 -7.21 -3.92
CA PRO A 206 24.53 -6.70 -5.14
C PRO A 206 23.55 -7.71 -5.76
N GLU A 207 23.72 -9.00 -5.50
CA GLU A 207 22.83 -10.09 -5.92
C GLU A 207 21.40 -9.93 -5.35
N VAL A 208 21.23 -9.26 -4.21
CA VAL A 208 19.92 -8.99 -3.61
C VAL A 208 19.13 -8.02 -4.48
N GLY A 209 19.78 -6.94 -4.95
CA GLY A 209 19.15 -5.99 -5.86
C GLY A 209 18.72 -6.65 -7.17
N ALA A 210 19.58 -7.53 -7.73
CA ALA A 210 19.27 -8.29 -8.94
C ALA A 210 18.07 -9.24 -8.73
N ALA A 211 18.02 -9.92 -7.59
CA ALA A 211 16.90 -10.81 -7.24
C ALA A 211 15.57 -10.06 -7.11
N LEU A 212 15.56 -8.90 -6.48
CA LEU A 212 14.34 -8.08 -6.33
C LEU A 212 13.92 -7.43 -7.66
N ALA A 213 14.86 -7.13 -8.54
CA ALA A 213 14.54 -6.59 -9.87
C ALA A 213 13.77 -7.59 -10.76
N GLU A 214 13.83 -8.88 -10.47
CA GLU A 214 12.99 -9.89 -11.15
C GLU A 214 11.49 -9.67 -10.89
N LEU A 215 11.11 -8.97 -9.83
CA LEU A 215 9.72 -8.65 -9.50
C LEU A 215 9.19 -7.43 -10.26
N ALA A 216 9.99 -6.80 -11.13
CA ALA A 216 9.56 -5.65 -11.92
C ALA A 216 8.31 -5.97 -12.74
N ASP A 217 7.25 -5.17 -12.57
CA ASP A 217 5.95 -5.29 -13.25
C ASP A 217 5.31 -6.69 -13.19
N ALA A 218 5.65 -7.47 -12.16
CA ALA A 218 5.31 -8.88 -12.09
C ALA A 218 4.05 -9.20 -11.27
N ILE A 219 3.49 -8.23 -10.59
CA ILE A 219 2.36 -8.39 -9.68
C ILE A 219 1.28 -7.38 -10.07
N SER A 220 0.11 -7.85 -10.47
CA SER A 220 -1.02 -6.95 -10.73
C SER A 220 -1.78 -6.60 -9.43
N ASP A 221 -2.61 -5.53 -9.48
CA ASP A 221 -3.54 -5.19 -8.38
C ASP A 221 -4.42 -6.38 -8.02
N ASP A 222 -4.89 -7.14 -9.02
CA ASP A 222 -5.71 -8.33 -8.80
C ASP A 222 -4.93 -9.46 -8.12
N ASP A 223 -3.64 -9.62 -8.42
CA ASP A 223 -2.79 -10.60 -7.73
C ASP A 223 -2.64 -10.23 -6.27
N MET A 224 -2.36 -8.94 -5.97
CA MET A 224 -2.27 -8.46 -4.59
C MET A 224 -3.59 -8.62 -3.87
N ARG A 225 -4.70 -8.22 -4.46
CA ARG A 225 -6.04 -8.36 -3.87
C ARG A 225 -6.38 -9.82 -3.55
N ARG A 226 -6.04 -10.76 -4.43
CA ARG A 226 -6.24 -12.20 -4.18
C ARG A 226 -5.36 -12.71 -3.04
N MET A 227 -4.09 -12.30 -2.99
CA MET A 227 -3.19 -12.71 -1.91
C MET A 227 -3.61 -12.12 -0.56
N ASN A 228 -3.99 -10.85 -0.52
CA ASN A 228 -4.49 -10.20 0.67
C ASN A 228 -5.77 -10.87 1.17
N TYR A 229 -6.71 -11.20 0.28
CA TYR A 229 -7.92 -11.94 0.67
C TYR A 229 -7.60 -13.35 1.23
N ALA A 230 -6.64 -14.04 0.65
CA ALA A 230 -6.25 -15.36 1.16
C ALA A 230 -5.68 -15.27 2.59
N VAL A 231 -4.96 -14.17 2.92
CA VAL A 231 -4.41 -13.95 4.27
C VAL A 231 -5.47 -13.40 5.22
N ASP A 232 -6.12 -12.30 4.88
CA ASP A 232 -6.98 -11.55 5.80
C ASP A 232 -8.39 -12.14 5.89
N GLY A 233 -8.94 -12.59 4.75
CA GLY A 233 -10.29 -13.16 4.69
C GLY A 233 -10.33 -14.67 4.96
N GLN A 234 -9.35 -15.44 4.46
CA GLN A 234 -9.30 -16.89 4.62
C GLN A 234 -8.35 -17.36 5.75
N HIS A 235 -7.68 -16.43 6.42
CA HIS A 235 -6.74 -16.70 7.53
C HIS A 235 -5.61 -17.67 7.16
N ARG A 236 -5.16 -17.64 5.91
CA ARG A 236 -4.05 -18.47 5.44
C ARG A 236 -2.72 -17.86 5.85
N ASP A 237 -1.73 -18.70 6.07
CA ASP A 237 -0.36 -18.23 6.33
C ASP A 237 0.22 -17.48 5.13
N ALA A 238 0.66 -16.24 5.35
CA ALA A 238 1.19 -15.36 4.29
C ALA A 238 2.41 -15.96 3.57
N THR A 239 3.23 -16.76 4.27
CA THR A 239 4.39 -17.42 3.66
C THR A 239 3.96 -18.47 2.64
N VAL A 240 2.88 -19.22 2.97
CA VAL A 240 2.31 -20.23 2.06
C VAL A 240 1.67 -19.58 0.85
N VAL A 241 0.84 -18.53 1.04
CA VAL A 241 0.18 -17.79 -0.04
C VAL A 241 1.20 -17.22 -1.03
N VAL A 242 2.23 -16.56 -0.53
CA VAL A 242 3.30 -16.00 -1.36
C VAL A 242 4.07 -17.10 -2.11
N LYS A 243 4.38 -18.22 -1.44
CA LYS A 243 5.07 -19.34 -2.07
C LYS A 243 4.27 -19.93 -3.25
N GLU A 244 2.97 -20.09 -3.08
CA GLU A 244 2.07 -20.56 -4.13
C GLU A 244 2.01 -19.58 -5.31
N PHE A 245 1.89 -18.28 -5.03
CA PHE A 245 1.92 -17.24 -6.06
C PHE A 245 3.23 -17.30 -6.85
N LEU A 246 4.38 -17.28 -6.19
CA LEU A 246 5.69 -17.34 -6.85
C LEU A 246 5.88 -18.63 -7.65
N ALA A 247 5.38 -19.77 -7.16
CA ALA A 247 5.43 -21.04 -7.88
C ALA A 247 4.55 -21.03 -9.14
N SER A 248 3.33 -20.47 -9.05
CA SER A 248 2.40 -20.38 -10.20
C SER A 248 2.92 -19.44 -11.28
N ALA A 249 3.57 -18.35 -10.89
CA ALA A 249 4.21 -17.39 -11.78
C ALA A 249 5.55 -17.89 -12.36
N GLY A 250 6.03 -19.06 -11.94
CA GLY A 250 7.20 -19.72 -12.51
C GLY A 250 8.56 -19.36 -11.89
N TRP A 251 8.60 -18.53 -10.83
CA TRP A 251 9.87 -18.13 -10.19
C TRP A 251 10.66 -19.27 -9.57
N PHE A 252 10.00 -20.38 -9.20
CA PHE A 252 10.66 -21.56 -8.66
C PHE A 252 10.88 -22.68 -9.71
N LYS A 253 10.45 -22.45 -10.96
CA LYS A 253 10.71 -23.40 -12.05
C LYS A 253 12.10 -23.14 -12.65
N GLY A 254 13.08 -23.87 -12.16
CA GLY A 254 14.34 -24.11 -12.87
C GLY A 254 15.29 -22.94 -13.02
N THR A 255 16.40 -22.95 -12.29
CA THR A 255 17.65 -22.32 -12.76
C THR A 255 17.89 -22.76 -14.20
N PRO A 256 18.14 -21.84 -15.16
CA PRO A 256 18.60 -22.26 -16.48
C PRO A 256 19.90 -23.06 -16.26
N LYS A 257 19.91 -24.33 -16.67
CA LYS A 257 21.15 -25.08 -16.79
C LYS A 257 22.09 -24.25 -17.66
N LYS A 258 23.27 -23.95 -17.15
CA LYS A 258 24.38 -23.36 -17.91
C LYS A 258 24.66 -24.10 -19.19
#